data_0a4969bed7674510d4de63ea13a2c3e9
#
_entry.id   0a4969bed7674510d4de63ea13a2c3e9
#
_cell.length_a   1.000
_cell.length_b   1.000
_cell.length_c   1.000
_cell.angle_alpha   90.00
_cell.angle_beta   90.00
_cell.angle_gamma   90.00
#
_symmetry.space_group_name_H-M   'P 1'
#
loop_
_entity.id
_entity.type
_entity.pdbx_description
1 polymer ?
#
loop_
_entity_poly.entity_id
_entity_poly.type
_entity_poly.pdbx_seq_one_letter_code
_entity_poly.pdbx_strand_id
1 'polypeptide(L)'
;MTLHPPLEVSSREANGIHYVDIHGRLTIGDPSEHLSHFMQDLVSKGARKVIVNLNEIPQIDSSGISALVKLSISLARQGGGLHLVCGEGRVRDALTVTRLVEAIPTYDSETAALAGF
;
A
#
# COMPACT_ATOMS: atom_id res chain seq x y z
N MET A 1 -15.26 -24.10 -0.44
CA MET A 1 -15.62 -22.91 -1.24
C MET A 1 -15.20 -21.65 -0.52
N THR A 2 -14.47 -20.80 -1.20
CA THR A 2 -14.02 -19.53 -0.63
C THR A 2 -15.15 -18.51 -0.69
N LEU A 3 -15.54 -17.93 0.45
CA LEU A 3 -16.60 -16.93 0.52
C LEU A 3 -16.07 -15.50 0.30
N HIS A 4 -14.76 -15.33 0.25
CA HIS A 4 -14.13 -14.03 0.07
C HIS A 4 -13.28 -14.06 -1.19
N PRO A 5 -13.31 -12.98 -2.00
CA PRO A 5 -12.43 -12.89 -3.15
C PRO A 5 -10.97 -12.88 -2.67
N PRO A 6 -10.06 -13.49 -3.44
CA PRO A 6 -8.64 -13.39 -3.11
C PRO A 6 -8.17 -11.94 -3.21
N LEU A 7 -7.09 -11.63 -2.51
CA LEU A 7 -6.44 -10.34 -2.65
C LEU A 7 -5.85 -10.24 -4.05
N GLU A 8 -6.17 -9.17 -4.74
CA GLU A 8 -5.61 -8.89 -6.05
C GLU A 8 -4.70 -7.67 -5.96
N VAL A 9 -3.48 -7.80 -6.45
CA VAL A 9 -2.50 -6.72 -6.46
C VAL A 9 -2.01 -6.55 -7.88
N SER A 10 -2.08 -5.34 -8.38
CA SER A 10 -1.56 -5.01 -9.71
C SER A 10 -0.76 -3.72 -9.64
N SER A 11 0.14 -3.52 -10.61
CA SER A 11 0.93 -2.31 -10.68
C SER A 11 1.04 -1.81 -12.11
N ARG A 12 1.24 -0.50 -12.23
CA ARG A 12 1.60 0.15 -13.47
C ARG A 12 2.67 1.19 -13.19
N GLU A 13 3.51 1.47 -14.17
CA GLU A 13 4.54 2.49 -14.05
C GLU A 13 4.25 3.65 -15.01
N ALA A 14 4.45 4.86 -14.51
CA ALA A 14 4.35 6.07 -15.32
C ALA A 14 5.34 7.09 -14.79
N ASN A 15 6.25 7.54 -15.65
CA ASN A 15 7.25 8.59 -15.32
C ASN A 15 8.09 8.27 -14.07
N GLY A 16 8.46 7.00 -13.91
CA GLY A 16 9.27 6.56 -12.77
C GLY A 16 8.49 6.33 -11.48
N ILE A 17 7.18 6.50 -11.51
CA ILE A 17 6.31 6.25 -10.37
C ILE A 17 5.60 4.91 -10.57
N HIS A 18 5.63 4.04 -9.56
CA HIS A 18 4.90 2.78 -9.57
C HIS A 18 3.58 2.95 -8.81
N TYR A 19 2.48 2.72 -9.50
CA TYR A 19 1.14 2.78 -8.93
C TYR A 19 0.69 1.36 -8.64
N VAL A 20 0.41 1.07 -7.38
CA VAL A 20 -0.04 -0.25 -6.95
C VAL A 20 -1.49 -0.17 -6.51
N ASP A 21 -2.33 -0.97 -7.16
CA ASP A 21 -3.75 -1.08 -6.83
C ASP A 21 -3.99 -2.40 -6.11
N ILE A 22 -4.70 -2.33 -4.98
CA ILE A 22 -5.01 -3.50 -4.17
C ILE A 22 -6.52 -3.63 -4.07
N HIS A 23 -7.02 -4.84 -4.35
CA HIS A 23 -8.44 -5.19 -4.22
C HIS A 23 -8.57 -6.37 -3.29
N GLY A 24 -9.59 -6.35 -2.43
CA GLY A 24 -9.84 -7.42 -1.48
C GLY A 24 -9.33 -7.08 -0.09
N ARG A 25 -9.50 -8.00 0.85
CA ARG A 25 -9.13 -7.78 2.25
C ARG A 25 -7.63 -7.93 2.47
N LEU A 26 -7.05 -6.96 3.15
CA LEU A 26 -5.63 -6.99 3.50
C LEU A 26 -5.51 -7.38 4.97
N THR A 27 -5.54 -8.67 5.24
CA THR A 27 -5.55 -9.25 6.58
C THR A 27 -4.46 -10.30 6.73
N ILE A 28 -4.37 -10.88 7.94
CA ILE A 28 -3.36 -11.89 8.29
C ILE A 28 -3.43 -13.11 7.37
N GLY A 29 -2.29 -13.75 7.14
CA GLY A 29 -2.15 -14.96 6.34
C GLY A 29 -1.81 -14.66 4.90
N ASP A 30 -2.38 -15.42 3.97
CA ASP A 30 -2.07 -15.34 2.54
C ASP A 30 -2.18 -13.92 1.96
N PRO A 31 -3.20 -13.11 2.29
CA PRO A 31 -3.28 -11.75 1.74
C PRO A 31 -2.07 -10.88 2.07
N SER A 32 -1.64 -10.84 3.33
CA SER A 32 -0.49 -10.00 3.70
C SER A 32 0.81 -10.57 3.17
N GLU A 33 0.95 -11.89 3.08
CA GLU A 33 2.12 -12.52 2.48
C GLU A 33 2.19 -12.27 0.97
N HIS A 34 1.06 -12.36 0.29
CA HIS A 34 0.97 -12.05 -1.14
C HIS A 34 1.41 -10.62 -1.42
N LEU A 35 0.91 -9.67 -0.63
CA LEU A 35 1.30 -8.27 -0.77
C LEU A 35 2.80 -8.09 -0.51
N SER A 36 3.33 -8.70 0.55
CA SER A 36 4.75 -8.59 0.89
C SER A 36 5.64 -9.10 -0.23
N HIS A 37 5.32 -10.25 -0.82
CA HIS A 37 6.08 -10.81 -1.93
C HIS A 37 6.01 -9.92 -3.17
N PHE A 38 4.82 -9.42 -3.48
CA PHE A 38 4.63 -8.49 -4.60
C PHE A 38 5.49 -7.24 -4.43
N MET A 39 5.50 -6.66 -3.24
CA MET A 39 6.26 -5.44 -2.95
C MET A 39 7.77 -5.68 -2.98
N GLN A 40 8.23 -6.82 -2.44
CA GLN A 40 9.64 -7.18 -2.50
C GLN A 40 10.11 -7.33 -3.94
N ASP A 41 9.31 -7.98 -4.78
CA ASP A 41 9.60 -8.13 -6.20
C ASP A 41 9.69 -6.77 -6.89
N LEU A 42 8.75 -5.88 -6.60
CA LEU A 42 8.72 -4.54 -7.17
C LEU A 42 9.99 -3.74 -6.81
N VAL A 43 10.39 -3.77 -5.55
CA VAL A 43 11.59 -3.09 -5.07
C VAL A 43 12.85 -3.70 -5.69
N SER A 44 12.91 -5.03 -5.79
CA SER A 44 14.06 -5.71 -6.39
C SER A 44 14.22 -5.39 -7.88
N LYS A 45 13.15 -5.04 -8.56
CA LYS A 45 13.17 -4.62 -9.97
C LYS A 45 13.48 -3.14 -10.16
N GLY A 46 13.74 -2.42 -9.08
CA GLY A 46 14.20 -1.04 -9.16
C GLY A 46 13.18 0.03 -8.80
N ALA A 47 11.99 -0.35 -8.34
CA ALA A 47 11.00 0.64 -7.91
C ALA A 47 11.54 1.46 -6.74
N ARG A 48 11.32 2.77 -6.77
CA ARG A 48 11.78 3.69 -5.72
C ARG A 48 10.67 4.59 -5.22
N LYS A 49 9.83 5.11 -6.11
CA LYS A 49 8.67 5.93 -5.76
C LYS A 49 7.41 5.11 -6.02
N VAL A 50 6.67 4.83 -4.97
CA VAL A 50 5.51 3.94 -5.03
C VAL A 50 4.30 4.63 -4.42
N ILE A 51 3.18 4.57 -5.12
CA ILE A 51 1.88 5.02 -4.64
C ILE A 51 1.00 3.78 -4.51
N VAL A 52 0.52 3.51 -3.31
CA VAL A 52 -0.38 2.37 -3.06
C VAL A 52 -1.79 2.87 -2.85
N ASN A 53 -2.72 2.43 -3.68
CA ASN A 53 -4.13 2.80 -3.59
C ASN A 53 -4.87 1.77 -2.74
N LEU A 54 -5.41 2.22 -1.61
CA LEU A 54 -6.13 1.39 -0.65
C LEU A 54 -7.66 1.58 -0.73
N ASN A 55 -8.14 2.34 -1.70
CA ASN A 55 -9.58 2.65 -1.77
C ASN A 55 -10.47 1.43 -2.05
N GLU A 56 -9.91 0.38 -2.63
CA GLU A 56 -10.66 -0.83 -2.99
C GLU A 56 -10.50 -1.96 -1.98
N ILE A 57 -9.87 -1.72 -0.82
CA ILE A 57 -9.82 -2.71 0.24
C ILE A 57 -10.85 -2.36 1.31
N PRO A 58 -11.75 -3.31 1.68
CA PRO A 58 -12.76 -3.03 2.69
C PRO A 58 -12.24 -3.13 4.12
N GLN A 59 -11.11 -3.79 4.32
CA GLN A 59 -10.59 -4.07 5.64
C GLN A 59 -9.08 -4.24 5.62
N ILE A 60 -8.42 -3.71 6.65
CA ILE A 60 -6.99 -3.89 6.90
C ILE A 60 -6.80 -4.23 8.38
N ASP A 61 -5.86 -5.11 8.69
CA ASP A 61 -5.47 -5.42 10.06
C ASP A 61 -4.00 -5.07 10.30
N SER A 62 -3.50 -5.42 11.49
CA SER A 62 -2.11 -5.13 11.86
C SER A 62 -1.09 -5.79 10.92
N SER A 63 -1.42 -6.93 10.32
CA SER A 63 -0.53 -7.60 9.36
C SER A 63 -0.40 -6.80 8.08
N GLY A 64 -1.51 -6.26 7.57
CA GLY A 64 -1.50 -5.41 6.39
C GLY A 64 -0.77 -4.10 6.66
N ILE A 65 -1.01 -3.49 7.81
CA ILE A 65 -0.31 -2.27 8.24
C ILE A 65 1.19 -2.53 8.34
N SER A 66 1.58 -3.66 8.93
CA SER A 66 2.99 -4.05 9.04
C SER A 66 3.65 -4.20 7.67
N ALA A 67 2.95 -4.78 6.69
CA ALA A 67 3.46 -4.92 5.33
C ALA A 67 3.73 -3.55 4.70
N LEU A 68 2.84 -2.58 4.90
CA LEU A 68 3.02 -1.22 4.38
C LEU A 68 4.20 -0.52 5.06
N VAL A 69 4.36 -0.68 6.37
CA VAL A 69 5.49 -0.09 7.11
C VAL A 69 6.81 -0.67 6.60
N LYS A 70 6.89 -1.98 6.41
CA LYS A 70 8.09 -2.63 5.88
C LYS A 70 8.46 -2.12 4.50
N LEU A 71 7.46 -1.95 3.64
CA LEU A 71 7.68 -1.38 2.31
C LEU A 71 8.22 0.05 2.40
N SER A 72 7.63 0.88 3.25
CA SER A 72 8.05 2.25 3.45
C SER A 72 9.52 2.33 3.88
N ILE A 73 9.91 1.49 4.85
CA ILE A 73 11.28 1.44 5.33
C ILE A 73 12.24 0.98 4.22
N SER A 74 11.86 -0.04 3.48
CA SER A 74 12.67 -0.59 2.39
C SER A 74 12.92 0.45 1.30
N LEU A 75 11.88 1.18 0.91
CA LEU A 75 12.00 2.24 -0.10
C LEU A 75 12.86 3.41 0.41
N ALA A 76 12.68 3.81 1.67
CA ALA A 76 13.45 4.91 2.26
C ALA A 76 14.95 4.58 2.29
N ARG A 77 15.30 3.34 2.59
CA ARG A 77 16.70 2.89 2.60
C ARG A 77 17.37 3.00 1.23
N GLN A 78 16.57 2.99 0.18
CA GLN A 78 17.07 3.06 -1.19
C GLN A 78 16.87 4.43 -1.82
N GLY A 79 16.57 5.43 -1.01
CA GLY A 79 16.39 6.80 -1.46
C GLY A 79 15.04 7.10 -2.09
N GLY A 80 14.09 6.19 -1.91
CA GLY A 80 12.72 6.36 -2.42
C GLY A 80 11.71 6.69 -1.35
N GLY A 81 10.45 6.47 -1.63
CA GLY A 81 9.37 6.72 -0.70
C GLY A 81 8.08 6.06 -1.09
N LEU A 82 7.20 5.93 -0.11
CA LEU A 82 5.87 5.36 -0.26
C LEU A 82 4.83 6.42 0.09
N HIS A 83 3.88 6.62 -0.80
CA HIS A 83 2.68 7.41 -0.52
C HIS A 83 1.45 6.50 -0.61
N LEU A 84 0.48 6.72 0.27
CA LEU A 84 -0.76 5.96 0.27
C LEU A 84 -1.90 6.83 -0.26
N VAL A 85 -2.85 6.18 -0.94
CA VAL A 85 -4.11 6.79 -1.31
C VAL A 85 -5.20 6.05 -0.55
N CYS A 86 -5.92 6.78 0.29
CA CYS A 86 -6.99 6.20 1.10
C CYS A 86 -7.98 7.30 1.47
N GLY A 87 -9.18 7.23 0.94
CA GLY A 87 -10.25 8.15 1.29
C GLY A 87 -10.84 7.84 2.67
N GLU A 88 -11.79 8.65 3.09
CA GLU A 88 -12.47 8.45 4.36
C GLU A 88 -13.17 7.09 4.40
N GLY A 89 -13.18 6.47 5.58
CA GLY A 89 -13.82 5.19 5.81
C GLY A 89 -13.07 4.35 6.83
N ARG A 90 -13.47 3.08 6.91
CA ARG A 90 -12.97 2.14 7.90
C ARG A 90 -11.45 1.94 7.84
N VAL A 91 -10.90 1.83 6.63
CA VAL A 91 -9.47 1.63 6.45
C VAL A 91 -8.70 2.88 6.87
N ARG A 92 -9.16 4.06 6.46
CA ARG A 92 -8.53 5.33 6.86
C ARG A 92 -8.57 5.48 8.39
N ASP A 93 -9.68 5.09 9.03
CA ASP A 93 -9.79 5.14 10.48
C ASP A 93 -8.75 4.24 11.15
N ALA A 94 -8.53 3.04 10.62
CA ALA A 94 -7.51 2.13 11.13
C ALA A 94 -6.11 2.72 11.00
N LEU A 95 -5.81 3.38 9.89
CA LEU A 95 -4.52 4.03 9.67
C LEU A 95 -4.32 5.21 10.63
N THR A 96 -5.39 5.92 10.93
CA THR A 96 -5.34 7.07 11.85
C THR A 96 -5.14 6.62 13.31
N VAL A 97 -5.91 5.62 13.74
CA VAL A 97 -5.83 5.10 15.11
C VAL A 97 -4.44 4.52 15.40
N THR A 98 -3.83 3.86 14.44
CA THR A 98 -2.49 3.29 14.57
C THR A 98 -1.38 4.31 14.32
N ARG A 99 -1.73 5.55 13.99
CA ARG A 99 -0.80 6.62 13.66
C ARG A 99 0.04 6.37 12.42
N LEU A 100 -0.39 5.45 11.56
CA LEU A 100 0.32 5.16 10.33
C LEU A 100 0.36 6.39 9.41
N VAL A 101 -0.69 7.19 9.42
CA VAL A 101 -0.76 8.41 8.60
C VAL A 101 0.31 9.44 8.96
N GLU A 102 0.88 9.36 10.17
CA GLU A 102 1.98 10.22 10.60
C GLU A 102 3.33 9.70 10.08
N ALA A 103 3.44 8.40 9.85
CA ALA A 103 4.68 7.76 9.41
C ALA A 103 4.76 7.68 7.89
N ILE A 104 3.63 7.47 7.21
CA ILE A 104 3.58 7.34 5.76
C ILE A 104 2.60 8.37 5.21
N PRO A 105 3.04 9.27 4.30
CA PRO A 105 2.15 10.27 3.72
C PRO A 105 0.93 9.61 3.09
N THR A 106 -0.25 10.06 3.46
CA THR A 106 -1.52 9.51 3.02
C THR A 106 -2.39 10.61 2.43
N TYR A 107 -2.94 10.34 1.26
CA TYR A 107 -3.67 11.32 0.45
C TYR A 107 -5.05 10.79 0.07
N ASP A 108 -5.95 11.71 -0.29
CA ASP A 108 -7.31 11.33 -0.71
C ASP A 108 -7.38 10.86 -2.17
N SER A 109 -6.38 11.18 -2.97
CA SER A 109 -6.37 10.85 -4.40
C SER A 109 -4.97 10.54 -4.90
N GLU A 110 -4.90 9.83 -6.04
CA GLU A 110 -3.62 9.56 -6.71
C GLU A 110 -2.96 10.86 -7.18
N THR A 111 -3.74 11.82 -7.64
CA THR A 111 -3.22 13.13 -8.07
C THR A 111 -2.50 13.83 -6.93
N ALA A 112 -3.11 13.86 -5.74
CA ALA A 112 -2.51 14.47 -4.55
C ALA A 112 -1.26 13.69 -4.11
N ALA A 113 -1.31 12.36 -4.14
CA ALA A 113 -0.18 11.52 -3.77
C ALA A 113 1.01 11.73 -4.72
N LEU A 114 0.76 11.88 -6.00
CA LEU A 114 1.79 12.16 -7.00
C LEU A 114 2.42 13.53 -6.75
N ALA A 115 1.60 14.54 -6.48
CA ALA A 115 2.09 15.90 -6.22
C ALA A 115 2.98 15.98 -4.99
N GLY A 116 2.81 15.05 -4.03
CA GLY A 116 3.62 15.01 -2.83
C GLY A 116 5.03 14.44 -2.99
N PHE A 117 5.31 13.87 -4.15
CA PHE A 117 6.66 13.38 -4.44
C PHE A 117 7.59 14.48 -4.92
#